data_33b7bc84ba5c68e2a54e00075a04240a
#
_entry.id   33b7bc84ba5c68e2a54e00075a04240a
#
_cell.length_a   1.000
_cell.length_b   1.000
_cell.length_c   1.000
_cell.angle_alpha   90.00
_cell.angle_beta   90.00
_cell.angle_gamma   90.00
#
_symmetry.space_group_name_H-M   'P 1'
#
loop_
_entity.id
_entity.type
_entity.pdbx_description
1 polymer ?
#
loop_
_entity_poly.entity_id
_entity_poly.type
_entity_poly.pdbx_seq_one_letter_code
_entity_poly.pdbx_strand_id
1 'polypeptide(L)'
;VATFAVIGVIGVGAALLYVNQKGGSKESAPAAAETVDPQLAAFAKASLAALQTPASQDAFQAVSGYVFKNADGGDVRLADFAGKVTVVNLWATWCAPCKIEMPTLAALADHYKAREDFAVVTVSMDVEKTAGEARAFIAENAPLEFYIDPKFQLAFEFPGKGAMPQTILLDRRGRVRAVLTGEADWASAEAKALVDHLLAEA
;
A
#
# COMPACT_ATOMS: atom_id res chain seq x y z
N VAL A 1 34.68 -10.03 -75.65
CA VAL A 1 35.08 -8.92 -76.48
C VAL A 1 34.10 -7.76 -76.23
N ALA A 2 34.61 -6.74 -75.59
CA ALA A 2 34.36 -5.30 -75.72
C ALA A 2 32.95 -4.89 -76.20
N THR A 3 32.32 -3.86 -75.69
CA THR A 3 32.75 -2.46 -75.70
C THR A 3 31.74 -1.59 -74.92
N PHE A 4 32.27 -0.56 -74.28
CA PHE A 4 31.59 0.57 -73.62
C PHE A 4 30.66 1.38 -74.50
N ALA A 5 29.61 1.93 -73.91
CA ALA A 5 29.21 3.30 -74.22
C ALA A 5 28.49 3.94 -73.04
N VAL A 6 29.10 5.00 -72.51
CA VAL A 6 28.52 5.99 -71.60
C VAL A 6 27.78 7.02 -72.44
N ILE A 7 26.55 7.35 -72.07
CA ILE A 7 25.97 8.66 -72.33
C ILE A 7 25.06 9.01 -71.13
N GLY A 8 25.47 10.02 -70.41
CA GLY A 8 24.60 10.70 -69.44
C GLY A 8 23.71 11.72 -70.14
N VAL A 9 22.60 12.05 -69.50
CA VAL A 9 21.96 13.36 -69.57
C VAL A 9 20.97 13.51 -68.44
N ILE A 10 21.23 14.39 -67.56
CA ILE A 10 20.45 15.43 -66.91
C ILE A 10 18.91 15.35 -67.12
N GLY A 11 18.18 15.29 -65.99
CA GLY A 11 16.73 15.54 -66.02
C GLY A 11 16.13 15.60 -64.63
N VAL A 12 16.21 16.81 -64.05
CA VAL A 12 15.14 17.53 -63.29
C VAL A 12 14.24 16.73 -62.35
N GLY A 13 14.43 16.99 -61.12
CA GLY A 13 13.54 17.14 -59.97
C GLY A 13 12.11 16.57 -60.05
N ALA A 14 11.89 15.59 -59.19
CA ALA A 14 10.62 15.45 -58.51
C ALA A 14 10.92 15.06 -57.05
N ALA A 15 10.93 16.05 -56.22
CA ALA A 15 10.91 15.85 -54.77
C ALA A 15 9.58 15.22 -54.40
N LEU A 16 9.55 13.89 -54.28
CA LEU A 16 8.47 13.19 -53.63
C LEU A 16 8.56 13.49 -52.13
N LEU A 17 7.70 14.43 -51.72
CA LEU A 17 7.39 14.64 -50.33
C LEU A 17 6.80 13.36 -49.76
N TYR A 18 7.64 12.53 -49.15
CA TYR A 18 7.20 11.43 -48.31
C TYR A 18 6.63 12.05 -47.03
N VAL A 19 5.32 12.33 -47.05
CA VAL A 19 4.57 12.69 -45.85
C VAL A 19 4.54 11.46 -44.98
N ASN A 20 5.48 11.40 -44.05
CA ASN A 20 5.46 10.45 -42.95
C ASN A 20 4.28 10.82 -42.05
N GLN A 21 3.10 10.23 -42.28
CA GLN A 21 2.00 10.24 -41.35
C GLN A 21 2.42 9.41 -40.15
N LYS A 22 3.17 10.00 -39.24
CA LYS A 22 3.23 9.54 -37.87
C LYS A 22 1.82 9.67 -37.31
N GLY A 23 1.15 8.50 -37.20
CA GLY A 23 -0.05 8.37 -36.40
C GLY A 23 0.26 8.96 -35.03
N GLY A 24 -0.46 10.03 -34.69
CA GLY A 24 -0.41 10.62 -33.37
C GLY A 24 -0.90 9.59 -32.36
N SER A 25 0.00 8.83 -31.77
CA SER A 25 -0.23 8.27 -30.48
C SER A 25 -0.55 9.48 -29.59
N LYS A 26 -1.77 9.55 -29.09
CA LYS A 26 -2.10 10.43 -27.96
C LYS A 26 -1.17 9.97 -26.84
N GLU A 27 -0.06 10.67 -26.72
CA GLU A 27 0.74 10.69 -25.53
C GLU A 27 -0.20 11.14 -24.42
N SER A 28 -0.71 10.19 -23.66
CA SER A 28 -1.39 10.48 -22.41
C SER A 28 -0.39 11.28 -21.61
N ALA A 29 -0.75 12.53 -21.30
CA ALA A 29 0.02 13.36 -20.40
C ALA A 29 0.42 12.50 -19.19
N PRO A 30 1.69 12.54 -18.72
CA PRO A 30 2.06 11.81 -17.51
C PRO A 30 1.08 12.27 -16.43
N ALA A 31 0.38 11.30 -15.82
CA ALA A 31 -0.44 11.57 -14.67
C ALA A 31 0.44 12.37 -13.71
N ALA A 32 -0.03 13.54 -13.32
CA ALA A 32 0.71 14.42 -12.44
C ALA A 32 1.24 13.55 -11.30
N ALA A 33 2.57 13.55 -11.12
CA ALA A 33 3.19 12.86 -10.00
C ALA A 33 2.47 13.36 -8.75
N GLU A 34 1.61 12.52 -8.15
CA GLU A 34 0.90 12.90 -6.93
C GLU A 34 1.98 13.21 -5.91
N THR A 35 2.07 14.46 -5.54
CA THR A 35 3.02 14.97 -4.57
C THR A 35 2.80 14.21 -3.27
N VAL A 36 3.88 13.63 -2.74
CA VAL A 36 3.95 13.13 -1.36
C VAL A 36 3.27 14.17 -0.47
N ASP A 37 2.24 13.77 0.28
CA ASP A 37 1.54 14.71 1.16
C ASP A 37 2.53 15.22 2.23
N PRO A 38 2.95 16.49 2.17
CA PRO A 38 3.93 17.02 3.09
C PRO A 38 3.41 17.07 4.53
N GLN A 39 2.10 17.02 4.73
CA GLN A 39 1.50 17.00 6.05
C GLN A 39 1.68 15.64 6.70
N LEU A 40 1.59 14.53 5.95
CA LEU A 40 1.87 13.20 6.47
C LEU A 40 3.33 13.04 6.92
N ALA A 41 4.28 13.63 6.20
CA ALA A 41 5.68 13.62 6.59
C ALA A 41 5.93 14.30 7.96
N ALA A 42 5.09 15.27 8.35
CA ALA A 42 5.20 15.94 9.66
C ALA A 42 4.85 15.03 10.84
N PHE A 43 4.17 13.89 10.60
CA PHE A 43 3.89 12.88 11.63
C PHE A 43 5.04 11.89 11.84
N ALA A 44 6.07 11.87 11.00
CA ALA A 44 7.25 11.00 11.15
C ALA A 44 8.13 11.45 12.32
N LYS A 45 7.66 11.30 13.54
CA LYS A 45 8.34 11.70 14.79
C LYS A 45 7.95 10.78 15.95
N ALA A 46 8.69 10.85 17.04
CA ALA A 46 8.50 10.02 18.23
C ALA A 46 8.38 8.53 17.86
N SER A 47 7.35 7.82 18.31
CA SER A 47 7.11 6.41 17.97
C SER A 47 6.81 6.18 16.49
N LEU A 48 6.45 7.23 15.73
CA LEU A 48 6.18 7.17 14.29
C LEU A 48 7.38 7.61 13.45
N ALA A 49 8.59 7.72 14.00
CA ALA A 49 9.77 8.23 13.30
C ALA A 49 10.14 7.44 12.03
N ALA A 50 9.77 6.15 11.97
CA ALA A 50 9.98 5.30 10.79
C ALA A 50 8.84 5.39 9.74
N LEU A 51 7.87 6.30 9.92
CA LEU A 51 6.77 6.50 8.99
C LEU A 51 7.30 6.97 7.63
N GLN A 52 6.90 6.29 6.58
CA GLN A 52 7.24 6.60 5.21
C GLN A 52 5.96 6.90 4.42
N THR A 53 6.00 7.95 3.61
CA THR A 53 4.93 8.25 2.65
C THR A 53 5.33 7.69 1.28
N PRO A 54 4.43 7.00 0.56
CA PRO A 54 4.77 6.42 -0.73
C PRO A 54 5.06 7.53 -1.76
N ALA A 55 6.09 7.30 -2.57
CA ALA A 55 6.46 8.24 -3.66
C ALA A 55 5.48 8.17 -4.85
N SER A 56 4.70 7.09 -4.95
CA SER A 56 3.71 6.86 -6.02
C SER A 56 2.57 6.00 -5.48
N GLN A 57 1.35 6.36 -5.86
CA GLN A 57 0.13 5.60 -5.51
C GLN A 57 0.00 4.31 -6.33
N ASP A 58 0.57 4.26 -7.53
CA ASP A 58 0.42 3.12 -8.45
C ASP A 58 1.10 1.85 -7.92
N ALA A 59 2.15 2.00 -7.11
CA ALA A 59 2.90 0.88 -6.55
C ALA A 59 2.05 0.00 -5.59
N PHE A 60 0.91 0.52 -5.09
CA PHE A 60 0.12 -0.14 -4.05
C PHE A 60 -1.27 -0.57 -4.50
N GLN A 61 -1.73 -0.17 -5.69
CA GLN A 61 -3.06 -0.56 -6.19
C GLN A 61 -3.18 -2.07 -6.45
N ALA A 62 -2.07 -2.75 -6.76
CA ALA A 62 -2.04 -4.20 -6.97
C ALA A 62 -2.41 -4.99 -5.70
N VAL A 63 -2.27 -4.41 -4.51
CA VAL A 63 -2.47 -5.09 -3.22
C VAL A 63 -3.93 -5.14 -2.79
N SER A 64 -4.78 -4.26 -3.32
CA SER A 64 -6.20 -4.19 -2.94
C SER A 64 -6.96 -5.51 -3.16
N GLY A 65 -6.55 -6.28 -4.17
CA GLY A 65 -7.11 -7.59 -4.51
C GLY A 65 -6.48 -8.78 -3.77
N TYR A 66 -5.44 -8.56 -2.95
CA TYR A 66 -4.80 -9.65 -2.22
C TYR A 66 -5.76 -10.28 -1.21
N VAL A 67 -5.82 -11.62 -1.21
CA VAL A 67 -6.77 -12.39 -0.37
C VAL A 67 -6.05 -12.95 0.85
N PHE A 68 -6.56 -12.61 2.02
CA PHE A 68 -6.25 -13.23 3.29
C PHE A 68 -7.52 -13.78 3.93
N LYS A 69 -7.47 -14.34 5.13
CA LYS A 69 -8.61 -15.02 5.74
C LYS A 69 -9.05 -14.31 7.03
N ASN A 70 -10.36 -14.31 7.29
CA ASN A 70 -10.92 -13.92 8.59
C ASN A 70 -10.94 -15.10 9.57
N ALA A 71 -11.50 -14.85 10.76
CA ALA A 71 -11.61 -15.84 11.83
C ALA A 71 -12.39 -17.11 11.43
N ASP A 72 -13.34 -16.99 10.51
CA ASP A 72 -14.19 -18.10 10.04
C ASP A 72 -13.61 -18.82 8.81
N GLY A 73 -12.41 -18.39 8.35
CA GLY A 73 -11.75 -18.90 7.16
C GLY A 73 -12.29 -18.32 5.85
N GLY A 74 -13.15 -17.31 5.92
CA GLY A 74 -13.68 -16.58 4.77
C GLY A 74 -12.61 -15.72 4.11
N ASP A 75 -12.73 -15.52 2.79
CA ASP A 75 -11.86 -14.64 2.03
C ASP A 75 -12.13 -13.16 2.36
N VAL A 76 -11.06 -12.42 2.60
CA VAL A 76 -11.08 -10.97 2.85
C VAL A 76 -10.01 -10.31 1.98
N ARG A 77 -10.27 -9.09 1.53
CA ARG A 77 -9.34 -8.26 0.77
C ARG A 77 -9.22 -6.89 1.42
N LEU A 78 -8.13 -6.20 1.18
CA LEU A 78 -8.01 -4.79 1.61
C LEU A 78 -9.10 -3.91 0.96
N ALA A 79 -9.54 -4.24 -0.26
CA ALA A 79 -10.64 -3.56 -0.92
C ALA A 79 -12.00 -3.64 -0.18
N ASP A 80 -12.19 -4.65 0.67
CA ASP A 80 -13.43 -4.83 1.45
C ASP A 80 -13.58 -3.76 2.55
N PHE A 81 -12.49 -3.05 2.87
CA PHE A 81 -12.47 -1.91 3.80
C PHE A 81 -12.62 -0.55 3.11
N ALA A 82 -12.96 -0.51 1.82
CA ALA A 82 -13.22 0.73 1.12
C ALA A 82 -14.30 1.57 1.82
N GLY A 83 -14.14 2.88 1.83
CA GLY A 83 -14.99 3.80 2.61
C GLY A 83 -14.48 4.08 4.02
N LYS A 84 -13.46 3.34 4.49
CA LYS A 84 -12.87 3.53 5.81
C LYS A 84 -11.41 3.97 5.71
N VAL A 85 -11.00 4.83 6.61
CA VAL A 85 -9.58 4.97 6.95
C VAL A 85 -9.17 3.71 7.69
N THR A 86 -8.18 2.98 7.16
CA THR A 86 -7.85 1.67 7.69
C THR A 86 -6.38 1.60 8.11
N VAL A 87 -6.15 1.18 9.34
CA VAL A 87 -4.82 0.85 9.88
C VAL A 87 -4.64 -0.65 9.74
N VAL A 88 -3.85 -1.09 8.76
CA VAL A 88 -3.52 -2.51 8.53
C VAL A 88 -2.21 -2.81 9.21
N ASN A 89 -2.19 -3.73 10.17
CA ASN A 89 -0.97 -4.14 10.87
C ASN A 89 -0.64 -5.60 10.53
N LEU A 90 0.58 -5.83 10.07
CA LEU A 90 1.11 -7.16 9.75
C LEU A 90 2.00 -7.61 10.91
N TRP A 91 1.67 -8.75 11.50
CA TRP A 91 2.29 -9.24 12.73
C TRP A 91 2.39 -10.77 12.76
N ALA A 92 3.07 -11.34 13.76
CA ALA A 92 3.08 -12.78 14.00
C ALA A 92 3.35 -13.12 15.47
N THR A 93 2.98 -14.32 15.91
CA THR A 93 3.20 -14.78 17.29
C THR A 93 4.66 -14.86 17.69
N TRP A 94 5.56 -15.12 16.74
CA TRP A 94 7.01 -15.18 16.93
C TRP A 94 7.70 -13.81 16.84
N CYS A 95 6.97 -12.74 16.50
CA CYS A 95 7.47 -11.37 16.41
C CYS A 95 7.29 -10.65 17.75
N ALA A 96 8.34 -10.57 18.55
CA ALA A 96 8.27 -9.93 19.87
C ALA A 96 7.84 -8.45 19.84
N PRO A 97 8.41 -7.57 18.98
CA PRO A 97 7.98 -6.18 18.90
C PRO A 97 6.51 -6.05 18.44
N CYS A 98 6.03 -6.96 17.57
CA CYS A 98 4.61 -6.96 17.17
C CYS A 98 3.67 -7.15 18.39
N LYS A 99 4.03 -8.06 19.29
CA LYS A 99 3.23 -8.31 20.50
C LYS A 99 3.26 -7.14 21.49
N ILE A 100 4.36 -6.38 21.53
CA ILE A 100 4.48 -5.19 22.39
C ILE A 100 3.51 -4.09 21.91
N GLU A 101 3.39 -3.86 20.60
CA GLU A 101 2.51 -2.80 20.08
C GLU A 101 1.02 -3.18 20.05
N MET A 102 0.67 -4.49 20.10
CA MET A 102 -0.72 -4.94 19.92
C MET A 102 -1.72 -4.30 20.90
N PRO A 103 -1.42 -4.15 22.21
CA PRO A 103 -2.32 -3.43 23.12
C PRO A 103 -2.55 -1.96 22.73
N THR A 104 -1.58 -1.32 22.08
CA THR A 104 -1.73 0.08 21.64
C THR A 104 -2.63 0.17 20.40
N LEU A 105 -2.57 -0.82 19.49
CA LEU A 105 -3.52 -0.97 18.39
C LEU A 105 -4.94 -1.24 18.88
N ALA A 106 -5.09 -2.07 19.91
CA ALA A 106 -6.39 -2.31 20.55
C ALA A 106 -6.96 -1.02 21.16
N ALA A 107 -6.12 -0.22 21.84
CA ALA A 107 -6.51 1.06 22.38
C ALA A 107 -6.89 2.08 21.29
N LEU A 108 -6.19 2.07 20.14
CA LEU A 108 -6.56 2.88 19.00
C LEU A 108 -7.93 2.46 18.43
N ALA A 109 -8.17 1.16 18.26
CA ALA A 109 -9.45 0.63 17.80
C ALA A 109 -10.60 1.00 18.76
N ASP A 110 -10.39 0.87 20.07
CA ASP A 110 -11.38 1.26 21.07
C ASP A 110 -11.66 2.77 21.06
N HIS A 111 -10.64 3.61 20.85
CA HIS A 111 -10.78 5.07 20.76
C HIS A 111 -11.72 5.48 19.62
N TYR A 112 -11.67 4.80 18.48
CA TYR A 112 -12.48 5.10 17.30
C TYR A 112 -13.67 4.15 17.11
N LYS A 113 -14.03 3.32 18.10
CA LYS A 113 -15.09 2.31 17.99
C LYS A 113 -16.49 2.84 17.60
N ALA A 114 -16.77 4.12 17.88
CA ALA A 114 -18.02 4.76 17.48
C ALA A 114 -18.04 5.25 16.03
N ARG A 115 -16.93 5.11 15.29
CA ARG A 115 -16.80 5.56 13.92
C ARG A 115 -16.98 4.40 12.97
N GLU A 116 -17.93 4.52 12.05
CA GLU A 116 -18.15 3.52 11.00
C GLU A 116 -17.14 3.63 9.85
N ASP A 117 -16.47 4.80 9.73
CA ASP A 117 -15.50 5.12 8.68
C ASP A 117 -14.05 4.90 9.11
N PHE A 118 -13.81 4.09 10.14
CA PHE A 118 -12.49 3.70 10.63
C PHE A 118 -12.40 2.19 10.87
N ALA A 119 -11.23 1.60 10.68
CA ALA A 119 -10.95 0.20 11.00
C ALA A 119 -9.48 0.00 11.39
N VAL A 120 -9.24 -0.94 12.31
CA VAL A 120 -7.92 -1.54 12.56
C VAL A 120 -7.99 -3.00 12.14
N VAL A 121 -7.10 -3.41 11.23
CA VAL A 121 -7.08 -4.76 10.63
C VAL A 121 -5.74 -5.41 10.94
N THR A 122 -5.73 -6.36 11.87
CA THR A 122 -4.51 -7.06 12.31
C THR A 122 -4.38 -8.39 11.58
N VAL A 123 -3.48 -8.46 10.57
CA VAL A 123 -3.29 -9.68 9.78
C VAL A 123 -2.09 -10.46 10.30
N SER A 124 -2.34 -11.64 10.85
CA SER A 124 -1.28 -12.55 11.27
C SER A 124 -0.56 -13.15 10.05
N MET A 125 0.75 -13.13 10.10
CA MET A 125 1.65 -13.80 9.16
C MET A 125 2.07 -15.20 9.63
N ASP A 126 1.37 -15.75 10.62
CA ASP A 126 1.59 -17.11 11.11
C ASP A 126 1.16 -18.14 10.07
N VAL A 127 1.82 -19.29 10.08
CA VAL A 127 1.40 -20.42 9.27
C VAL A 127 0.18 -21.11 9.90
N GLU A 128 -0.53 -21.92 9.11
CA GLU A 128 -1.73 -22.62 9.56
C GLU A 128 -1.55 -23.37 10.91
N LYS A 129 -0.37 -23.96 11.12
CA LYS A 129 -0.06 -24.72 12.33
C LYS A 129 -0.12 -23.87 13.61
N THR A 130 0.22 -22.59 13.53
CA THR A 130 0.27 -21.63 14.67
C THR A 130 -0.91 -20.65 14.68
N ALA A 131 -1.86 -20.80 13.72
CA ALA A 131 -3.04 -19.95 13.62
C ALA A 131 -3.89 -19.92 14.90
N GLY A 132 -3.96 -21.03 15.64
CA GLY A 132 -4.66 -21.11 16.92
C GLY A 132 -4.05 -20.21 18.00
N GLU A 133 -2.73 -20.16 18.09
CA GLU A 133 -1.99 -19.28 19.02
C GLU A 133 -2.20 -17.81 18.66
N ALA A 134 -2.13 -17.49 17.34
CA ALA A 134 -2.36 -16.14 16.87
C ALA A 134 -3.79 -15.65 17.16
N ARG A 135 -4.78 -16.53 16.96
CA ARG A 135 -6.19 -16.25 17.29
C ARG A 135 -6.39 -15.99 18.77
N ALA A 136 -5.81 -16.84 19.64
CA ALA A 136 -5.88 -16.66 21.09
C ALA A 136 -5.28 -15.33 21.53
N PHE A 137 -4.12 -14.98 20.98
CA PHE A 137 -3.46 -13.71 21.29
C PHE A 137 -4.30 -12.48 20.87
N ILE A 138 -4.92 -12.49 19.69
CA ILE A 138 -5.82 -11.38 19.28
C ILE A 138 -7.05 -11.31 20.20
N ALA A 139 -7.61 -12.44 20.64
CA ALA A 139 -8.76 -12.43 21.55
C ALA A 139 -8.44 -11.78 22.91
N GLU A 140 -7.18 -11.81 23.37
CA GLU A 140 -6.70 -11.10 24.56
C GLU A 140 -6.54 -9.58 24.32
N ASN A 141 -6.56 -9.14 23.05
CA ASN A 141 -6.40 -7.76 22.64
C ASN A 141 -7.69 -7.19 22.00
N ALA A 142 -8.85 -7.49 22.60
CA ALA A 142 -10.11 -6.91 22.13
C ALA A 142 -10.04 -5.36 22.14
N PRO A 143 -10.69 -4.67 21.17
CA PRO A 143 -11.67 -5.16 20.20
C PRO A 143 -11.07 -5.59 18.83
N LEU A 144 -9.79 -5.92 18.76
CA LEU A 144 -9.18 -6.34 17.50
C LEU A 144 -9.79 -7.65 16.98
N GLU A 145 -9.95 -7.71 15.66
CA GLU A 145 -10.44 -8.90 14.96
C GLU A 145 -9.28 -9.71 14.39
N PHE A 146 -9.48 -11.05 14.32
CA PHE A 146 -8.47 -11.96 13.80
C PHE A 146 -8.55 -12.10 12.29
N TYR A 147 -7.40 -11.84 11.63
CA TYR A 147 -7.16 -12.15 10.23
C TYR A 147 -5.81 -12.87 10.09
N ILE A 148 -5.64 -13.65 9.02
CA ILE A 148 -4.41 -14.42 8.78
C ILE A 148 -4.08 -14.49 7.30
N ASP A 149 -2.80 -14.33 6.96
CA ASP A 149 -2.19 -14.68 5.68
C ASP A 149 -1.18 -15.83 5.86
N PRO A 150 -1.63 -17.09 5.81
CA PRO A 150 -0.77 -18.23 6.10
C PRO A 150 0.32 -18.47 5.04
N LYS A 151 0.28 -17.73 3.93
CA LYS A 151 1.30 -17.76 2.87
C LYS A 151 2.41 -16.74 3.09
N PHE A 152 2.26 -15.85 4.07
CA PHE A 152 3.23 -14.79 4.38
C PHE A 152 3.59 -13.92 3.17
N GLN A 153 2.65 -13.70 2.26
CA GLN A 153 2.90 -12.97 1.01
C GLN A 153 2.59 -11.50 1.13
N LEU A 154 1.53 -11.14 1.86
CA LEU A 154 1.09 -9.75 1.99
C LEU A 154 2.20 -8.84 2.52
N ALA A 155 3.05 -9.32 3.42
CA ALA A 155 4.16 -8.56 3.99
C ALA A 155 5.23 -8.14 2.96
N PHE A 156 5.32 -8.85 1.82
CA PHE A 156 6.28 -8.53 0.75
C PHE A 156 5.74 -7.54 -0.28
N GLU A 157 4.44 -7.30 -0.27
CA GLU A 157 3.81 -6.35 -1.18
C GLU A 157 4.09 -4.88 -0.82
N PHE A 158 4.52 -4.63 0.42
CA PHE A 158 4.81 -3.29 0.93
C PHE A 158 6.32 -3.03 1.08
N PRO A 159 6.74 -1.76 1.26
CA PRO A 159 8.16 -1.37 1.34
C PRO A 159 8.99 -2.12 2.37
N GLY A 160 8.40 -2.59 3.47
CA GLY A 160 9.07 -3.36 4.51
C GLY A 160 9.60 -4.72 4.05
N LYS A 161 9.13 -5.23 2.89
CA LYS A 161 9.64 -6.46 2.26
C LYS A 161 9.75 -7.64 3.22
N GLY A 162 8.69 -7.88 4.01
CA GLY A 162 8.65 -8.96 4.99
C GLY A 162 9.18 -8.61 6.38
N ALA A 163 9.72 -7.41 6.60
CA ALA A 163 10.05 -6.93 7.94
C ALA A 163 8.77 -6.73 8.77
N MET A 164 8.81 -7.06 10.07
CA MET A 164 7.67 -6.94 10.97
C MET A 164 8.05 -6.35 12.34
N PRO A 165 7.12 -5.64 13.00
CA PRO A 165 5.78 -5.30 12.49
C PRO A 165 5.84 -4.36 11.29
N GLN A 166 4.81 -4.37 10.47
CA GLN A 166 4.63 -3.42 9.40
C GLN A 166 3.20 -2.90 9.43
N THR A 167 3.02 -1.58 9.52
CA THR A 167 1.70 -0.97 9.56
C THR A 167 1.50 -0.09 8.34
N ILE A 168 0.38 -0.28 7.67
CA ILE A 168 -0.02 0.40 6.45
C ILE A 168 -1.28 1.21 6.74
N LEU A 169 -1.25 2.50 6.42
CA LEU A 169 -2.41 3.38 6.54
C LEU A 169 -3.06 3.57 5.17
N LEU A 170 -4.33 3.23 5.10
CA LEU A 170 -5.15 3.40 3.91
C LEU A 170 -6.16 4.53 4.12
N ASP A 171 -6.39 5.34 3.09
CA ASP A 171 -7.51 6.27 3.07
C ASP A 171 -8.84 5.58 2.69
N ARG A 172 -9.95 6.33 2.69
CA ARG A 172 -11.27 5.81 2.33
C ARG A 172 -11.38 5.26 0.90
N ARG A 173 -10.44 5.61 0.03
CA ARG A 173 -10.36 5.08 -1.35
C ARG A 173 -9.50 3.82 -1.44
N GLY A 174 -8.96 3.32 -0.31
CA GLY A 174 -8.05 2.19 -0.26
C GLY A 174 -6.64 2.51 -0.77
N ARG A 175 -6.27 3.79 -0.88
CA ARG A 175 -4.92 4.19 -1.29
C ARG A 175 -3.99 4.15 -0.08
N VAL A 176 -2.79 3.62 -0.27
CA VAL A 176 -1.75 3.66 0.77
C VAL A 176 -1.26 5.08 0.95
N ARG A 177 -1.44 5.61 2.15
CA ARG A 177 -1.03 6.97 2.50
C ARG A 177 0.30 6.99 3.25
N ALA A 178 0.53 5.98 4.07
CA ALA A 178 1.78 5.83 4.79
C ALA A 178 2.06 4.36 5.13
N VAL A 179 3.33 4.04 5.34
CA VAL A 179 3.80 2.74 5.83
C VAL A 179 4.79 2.99 6.95
N LEU A 180 4.65 2.25 8.04
CA LEU A 180 5.62 2.23 9.15
C LEU A 180 6.17 0.82 9.29
N THR A 181 7.49 0.69 9.30
CA THR A 181 8.19 -0.57 9.59
C THR A 181 8.87 -0.47 10.94
N GLY A 182 8.58 -1.42 11.82
CA GLY A 182 8.99 -1.41 13.22
C GLY A 182 7.82 -1.09 14.15
N GLU A 183 8.04 -1.29 15.45
CA GLU A 183 7.01 -1.05 16.48
C GLU A 183 6.71 0.44 16.67
N ALA A 184 5.46 0.74 17.03
CA ALA A 184 5.01 2.09 17.38
C ALA A 184 4.02 2.06 18.54
N ASP A 185 3.88 3.20 19.22
CA ASP A 185 2.78 3.42 20.16
C ASP A 185 1.57 4.01 19.41
N TRP A 186 0.68 3.13 19.00
CA TRP A 186 -0.56 3.51 18.28
C TRP A 186 -1.59 4.18 19.18
N ALA A 187 -1.43 4.10 20.50
CA ALA A 187 -2.27 4.83 21.45
C ALA A 187 -1.80 6.27 21.69
N SER A 188 -0.63 6.66 21.16
CA SER A 188 -0.05 7.99 21.33
C SER A 188 -0.93 9.11 20.74
N ALA A 189 -0.68 10.33 21.19
CA ALA A 189 -1.35 11.51 20.62
C ALA A 189 -0.98 11.74 19.16
N GLU A 190 0.28 11.43 18.79
CA GLU A 190 0.78 11.55 17.42
C GLU A 190 0.09 10.57 16.49
N ALA A 191 -0.10 9.30 16.89
CA ALA A 191 -0.79 8.30 16.10
C ALA A 191 -2.27 8.65 15.88
N LYS A 192 -2.95 9.12 16.94
CA LYS A 192 -4.33 9.62 16.82
C LYS A 192 -4.43 10.85 15.93
N ALA A 193 -3.50 11.81 16.05
CA ALA A 193 -3.48 12.98 15.18
C ALA A 193 -3.26 12.61 13.70
N LEU A 194 -2.44 11.58 13.41
CA LEU A 194 -2.26 11.04 12.06
C LEU A 194 -3.56 10.43 11.52
N VAL A 195 -4.25 9.63 12.33
CA VAL A 195 -5.55 9.03 11.96
C VAL A 195 -6.61 10.11 11.77
N ASP A 196 -6.69 11.10 12.67
CA ASP A 196 -7.62 12.23 12.56
C ASP A 196 -7.39 13.05 11.29
N HIS A 197 -6.12 13.26 10.91
CA HIS A 197 -5.77 13.91 9.65
C HIS A 197 -6.34 13.15 8.44
N LEU A 198 -6.14 11.82 8.38
CA LEU A 198 -6.70 10.99 7.30
C LEU A 198 -8.24 10.96 7.31
N LEU A 199 -8.84 10.97 8.50
CA LEU A 199 -10.29 11.03 8.66
C LEU A 199 -10.89 12.38 8.26
N ALA A 200 -10.12 13.46 8.29
CA ALA A 200 -10.55 14.79 7.86
C ALA A 200 -10.47 14.99 6.34
N GLU A 201 -9.75 14.14 5.62
CA GLU A 201 -9.69 14.18 4.15
C GLU A 201 -11.02 13.74 3.53
N ALA A 202 -11.45 14.44 2.48
CA ALA A 202 -12.72 14.20 1.77
C ALA A 202 -12.63 13.00 0.78
#